data_55f91cea999f33ba4ee724324607edd4
#
_entry.id   55f91cea999f33ba4ee724324607edd4
#
_cell.length_a   1.000
_cell.length_b   1.000
_cell.length_c   1.000
_cell.angle_alpha   90.00
_cell.angle_beta   90.00
_cell.angle_gamma   90.00
#
_symmetry.space_group_name_H-M   'P 1'
#
loop_
_entity.id
_entity.type
_entity.pdbx_description
1 polymer ?
#
loop_
_entity_poly.entity_id
_entity_poly.type
_entity_poly.pdbx_seq_one_letter_code
_entity_poly.pdbx_strand_id
1 'polypeptide(L)'
;MNALFEDGGKFHAGRVMSETDASLQIELASGKRSKVKAANVLLRFAAPEPEALLGAAEQIAREIDLDLAWEFAPEGEFAFAELARDYFGAKADVTQEAAALLGLFAAPHYFRRLGKGRFRKAPEEIGRASCRERVS
;
A
#
# COMPACT_ATOMS: atom_id res chain seq x y z
N MET A 1 -16.97 -1.09 -9.51
CA MET A 1 -15.50 -1.11 -9.34
C MET A 1 -15.07 -0.09 -8.29
N ASN A 2 -14.17 -0.46 -7.43
CA ASN A 2 -13.67 0.39 -6.37
C ASN A 2 -12.20 0.71 -6.62
N ALA A 3 -11.70 1.76 -5.99
CA ALA A 3 -10.30 2.14 -6.13
C ALA A 3 -9.74 2.61 -4.80
N LEU A 4 -8.46 2.29 -4.58
CA LEU A 4 -7.66 2.80 -3.48
C LEU A 4 -6.71 3.84 -4.05
N PHE A 5 -6.69 5.03 -3.48
CA PHE A 5 -5.86 6.11 -3.98
C PHE A 5 -5.21 6.89 -2.83
N GLU A 6 -4.17 7.61 -3.17
CA GLU A 6 -3.44 8.46 -2.23
C GLU A 6 -3.84 9.92 -2.45
N ASP A 7 -4.12 10.63 -1.35
CA ASP A 7 -4.44 12.06 -1.40
C ASP A 7 -3.86 12.72 -0.15
N GLY A 8 -2.95 13.66 -0.38
CA GLY A 8 -2.34 14.43 0.72
C GLY A 8 -1.59 13.57 1.73
N GLY A 9 -0.98 12.49 1.28
CA GLY A 9 -0.24 11.60 2.17
C GLY A 9 -1.11 10.60 2.93
N LYS A 10 -2.38 10.52 2.58
CA LYS A 10 -3.31 9.57 3.18
C LYS A 10 -3.92 8.68 2.12
N PHE A 11 -4.27 7.48 2.51
CA PHE A 11 -4.93 6.53 1.62
C PHE A 11 -6.43 6.56 1.82
N HIS A 12 -7.14 6.60 0.71
CA HIS A 12 -8.61 6.58 0.71
C HIS A 12 -9.09 5.52 -0.27
N ALA A 13 -10.25 4.96 0.01
CA ALA A 13 -10.89 4.03 -0.90
C ALA A 13 -12.31 4.48 -1.15
N GLY A 14 -12.77 4.30 -2.36
CA GLY A 14 -14.13 4.69 -2.75
C GLY A 14 -14.57 3.97 -3.99
N ARG A 15 -15.81 4.23 -4.36
CA ARG A 15 -16.43 3.63 -5.54
C ARG A 15 -16.15 4.50 -6.76
N VAL A 16 -15.70 3.87 -7.83
CA VAL A 16 -15.46 4.56 -9.09
C VAL A 16 -16.81 4.84 -9.76
N MET A 17 -17.16 6.11 -9.90
CA MET A 17 -18.40 6.54 -10.52
C MET A 17 -18.23 6.73 -12.02
N SER A 18 -17.10 7.31 -12.41
CA SER A 18 -16.75 7.48 -13.83
C SER A 18 -15.24 7.54 -13.96
N GLU A 19 -14.75 7.23 -15.13
CA GLU A 19 -13.32 7.17 -15.41
C GLU A 19 -13.03 7.73 -16.78
N THR A 20 -11.95 8.55 -16.85
CA THR A 20 -11.38 9.02 -18.11
C THR A 20 -9.92 8.59 -18.14
N ASP A 21 -9.24 8.86 -19.25
CA ASP A 21 -7.82 8.50 -19.37
C ASP A 21 -6.94 9.21 -18.33
N ALA A 22 -7.35 10.38 -17.88
CA ALA A 22 -6.55 11.21 -17.00
C ALA A 22 -7.01 11.20 -15.54
N SER A 23 -8.28 10.91 -15.28
CA SER A 23 -8.83 11.01 -13.93
C SER A 23 -10.05 10.10 -13.71
N LEU A 24 -10.38 9.93 -12.43
CA LEU A 24 -11.54 9.16 -12.02
C LEU A 24 -12.39 10.00 -11.07
N GLN A 25 -13.70 9.83 -11.15
CA GLN A 25 -14.60 10.35 -10.13
C GLN A 25 -14.90 9.22 -9.16
N ILE A 26 -14.60 9.45 -7.90
CA ILE A 26 -14.71 8.44 -6.85
C ILE A 26 -15.67 8.96 -5.77
N GLU A 27 -16.64 8.13 -5.41
CA GLU A 27 -17.53 8.42 -4.30
C GLU A 27 -16.99 7.78 -3.03
N LEU A 28 -16.69 8.61 -2.04
CA LEU A 28 -16.20 8.13 -0.75
C LEU A 28 -17.36 7.60 0.10
N ALA A 29 -17.01 6.87 1.14
CA ALA A 29 -17.99 6.28 2.05
C ALA A 29 -18.92 7.33 2.69
N SER A 30 -18.43 8.55 2.86
CA SER A 30 -19.23 9.66 3.38
C SER A 30 -20.26 10.19 2.38
N GLY A 31 -20.25 9.68 1.16
CA GLY A 31 -21.10 10.20 0.07
C GLY A 31 -20.47 11.34 -0.70
N LYS A 32 -19.32 11.81 -0.28
CA LYS A 32 -18.60 12.89 -0.95
C LYS A 32 -17.91 12.36 -2.20
N ARG A 33 -18.04 13.13 -3.29
CA ARG A 33 -17.38 12.77 -4.55
C ARG A 33 -16.08 13.54 -4.68
N SER A 34 -15.07 12.87 -5.19
CA SER A 34 -13.76 13.45 -5.37
C SER A 34 -13.22 13.10 -6.76
N LYS A 35 -12.60 14.07 -7.40
CA LYS A 35 -11.92 13.83 -8.66
C LYS A 35 -10.48 13.48 -8.36
N VAL A 36 -10.06 12.31 -8.77
CA VAL A 36 -8.73 11.76 -8.48
C VAL A 36 -7.98 11.55 -9.78
N LYS A 37 -6.72 11.98 -9.81
CA LYS A 37 -5.88 11.72 -10.99
C LYS A 37 -5.62 10.22 -11.10
N ALA A 38 -5.68 9.70 -12.31
CA ALA A 38 -5.43 8.27 -12.55
C ALA A 38 -4.07 7.83 -11.99
N ALA A 39 -3.10 8.71 -12.03
CA ALA A 39 -1.76 8.42 -11.49
C ALA A 39 -1.75 8.22 -9.97
N ASN A 40 -2.75 8.72 -9.26
CA ASN A 40 -2.84 8.57 -7.80
C ASN A 40 -3.59 7.32 -7.39
N VAL A 41 -4.25 6.64 -8.33
CA VAL A 41 -4.94 5.39 -8.06
C VAL A 41 -3.91 4.27 -7.99
N LEU A 42 -3.85 3.62 -6.84
CA LEU A 42 -2.84 2.61 -6.57
C LEU A 42 -3.36 1.19 -6.76
N LEU A 43 -4.65 0.99 -6.52
CA LEU A 43 -5.25 -0.34 -6.55
C LEU A 43 -6.70 -0.24 -6.98
N ARG A 44 -7.13 -1.18 -7.84
CA ARG A 44 -8.53 -1.30 -8.25
C ARG A 44 -9.06 -2.65 -7.81
N PHE A 45 -10.28 -2.69 -7.33
CA PHE A 45 -10.87 -3.93 -6.83
C PHE A 45 -12.38 -3.92 -6.96
N ALA A 46 -12.94 -5.11 -7.10
CA ALA A 46 -14.39 -5.27 -7.19
C ALA A 46 -15.00 -5.54 -5.81
N ALA A 47 -14.30 -6.24 -4.96
CA ALA A 47 -14.70 -6.61 -3.60
C ALA A 47 -13.45 -6.72 -2.72
N PRO A 48 -13.57 -6.51 -1.42
CA PRO A 48 -14.74 -6.10 -0.65
C PRO A 48 -15.11 -4.63 -0.87
N GLU A 49 -16.05 -4.11 -0.09
CA GLU A 49 -16.37 -2.70 -0.15
C GLU A 49 -15.18 -1.85 0.29
N PRO A 50 -15.08 -0.59 -0.19
CA PRO A 50 -13.90 0.24 0.08
C PRO A 50 -13.54 0.37 1.56
N GLU A 51 -14.53 0.61 2.41
CA GLU A 51 -14.28 0.72 3.86
C GLU A 51 -13.82 -0.59 4.46
N ALA A 52 -14.42 -1.69 4.04
CA ALA A 52 -14.05 -3.02 4.52
C ALA A 52 -12.62 -3.36 4.11
N LEU A 53 -12.24 -3.00 2.89
CA LEU A 53 -10.87 -3.23 2.41
C LEU A 53 -9.87 -2.48 3.27
N LEU A 54 -10.10 -1.19 3.50
CA LEU A 54 -9.17 -0.39 4.30
C LEU A 54 -9.05 -0.89 5.72
N GLY A 55 -10.18 -1.21 6.36
CA GLY A 55 -10.15 -1.72 7.73
C GLY A 55 -9.41 -3.04 7.85
N ALA A 56 -9.67 -3.96 6.94
CA ALA A 56 -8.98 -5.25 6.93
C ALA A 56 -7.49 -5.08 6.61
N ALA A 57 -7.18 -4.21 5.65
CA ALA A 57 -5.79 -3.95 5.27
C ALA A 57 -5.00 -3.33 6.42
N GLU A 58 -5.58 -2.40 7.14
CA GLU A 58 -4.92 -1.79 8.30
C GLU A 58 -4.61 -2.83 9.37
N GLN A 59 -5.52 -3.74 9.62
CA GLN A 59 -5.32 -4.79 10.60
C GLN A 59 -4.21 -5.74 10.17
N ILE A 60 -4.20 -6.17 8.91
CA ILE A 60 -3.16 -7.03 8.38
C ILE A 60 -1.81 -6.30 8.40
N ALA A 61 -1.81 -5.01 8.05
CA ALA A 61 -0.58 -4.21 8.05
C ALA A 61 0.09 -4.17 9.43
N ARG A 62 -0.69 -4.14 10.49
CA ARG A 62 -0.15 -4.16 11.85
C ARG A 62 0.52 -5.50 12.18
N GLU A 63 0.13 -6.56 11.51
CA GLU A 63 0.67 -7.90 11.73
C GLU A 63 1.90 -8.18 10.85
N ILE A 64 2.21 -7.31 9.91
CA ILE A 64 3.37 -7.50 9.04
C ILE A 64 4.65 -7.35 9.85
N ASP A 65 5.53 -8.35 9.75
CA ASP A 65 6.87 -8.28 10.32
C ASP A 65 7.74 -7.47 9.35
N LEU A 66 8.03 -6.24 9.73
CA LEU A 66 8.76 -5.33 8.85
C LEU A 66 10.19 -5.77 8.58
N ASP A 67 10.84 -6.41 9.54
CA ASP A 67 12.19 -6.95 9.33
C ASP A 67 12.16 -8.03 8.26
N LEU A 68 11.18 -8.93 8.36
CA LEU A 68 11.03 -10.02 7.39
C LEU A 68 10.63 -9.48 6.02
N ALA A 69 9.72 -8.52 5.99
CA ALA A 69 9.32 -7.88 4.73
C ALA A 69 10.51 -7.20 4.07
N TRP A 70 11.35 -6.55 4.85
CA TRP A 70 12.55 -5.90 4.33
C TRP A 70 13.50 -6.93 3.70
N GLU A 71 13.67 -8.08 4.32
CA GLU A 71 14.51 -9.16 3.78
C GLU A 71 13.96 -9.74 2.48
N PHE A 72 12.64 -9.88 2.40
CA PHE A 72 11.99 -10.40 1.20
C PHE A 72 11.89 -9.40 0.07
N ALA A 73 11.99 -8.10 0.36
CA ALA A 73 11.81 -7.07 -0.65
C ALA A 73 12.87 -7.17 -1.74
N PRO A 74 12.48 -6.96 -3.01
CA PRO A 74 13.44 -6.97 -4.11
C PRO A 74 14.47 -5.85 -3.97
N GLU A 75 15.63 -6.05 -4.53
CA GLU A 75 16.62 -4.99 -4.65
C GLU A 75 16.13 -3.93 -5.63
N GLY A 76 16.40 -2.66 -5.32
CA GLY A 76 16.00 -1.56 -6.17
C GLY A 76 14.53 -1.19 -5.99
N GLU A 77 13.97 -0.53 -6.99
CA GLU A 77 12.60 -0.05 -6.97
C GLU A 77 11.61 -1.19 -7.19
N PHE A 78 10.55 -1.21 -6.40
CA PHE A 78 9.50 -2.21 -6.54
C PHE A 78 8.13 -1.60 -6.23
N ALA A 79 7.08 -2.23 -6.75
CA ALA A 79 5.72 -1.84 -6.42
C ALA A 79 5.25 -2.62 -5.19
N PHE A 80 4.29 -2.03 -4.45
CA PHE A 80 3.77 -2.68 -3.25
C PHE A 80 3.16 -4.07 -3.54
N ALA A 81 2.57 -4.24 -4.72
CA ALA A 81 2.00 -5.53 -5.10
C ALA A 81 3.07 -6.61 -5.26
N GLU A 82 4.27 -6.23 -5.69
CA GLU A 82 5.38 -7.18 -5.79
C GLU A 82 5.80 -7.69 -4.42
N LEU A 83 5.90 -6.80 -3.44
CA LEU A 83 6.21 -7.21 -2.08
C LEU A 83 5.10 -8.07 -1.49
N ALA A 84 3.84 -7.74 -1.76
CA ALA A 84 2.71 -8.53 -1.29
C ALA A 84 2.81 -9.97 -1.78
N ARG A 85 3.17 -10.16 -3.05
CA ARG A 85 3.35 -11.50 -3.60
C ARG A 85 4.53 -12.22 -2.97
N ASP A 86 5.61 -11.51 -2.68
CA ASP A 86 6.78 -12.11 -2.07
C ASP A 86 6.54 -12.45 -0.60
N TYR A 87 5.80 -11.62 0.11
CA TYR A 87 5.56 -11.82 1.54
C TYR A 87 4.39 -12.76 1.83
N PHE A 88 3.26 -12.56 1.15
CA PHE A 88 2.05 -13.36 1.40
C PHE A 88 1.91 -14.55 0.46
N GLY A 89 2.64 -14.55 -0.64
CA GLY A 89 2.59 -15.60 -1.64
C GLY A 89 1.99 -15.13 -2.96
N ALA A 90 2.15 -15.95 -4.01
CA ALA A 90 1.69 -15.62 -5.35
C ALA A 90 0.18 -15.41 -5.44
N LYS A 91 -0.57 -15.90 -4.46
CA LYS A 91 -2.03 -15.79 -4.43
C LYS A 91 -2.50 -14.66 -3.52
N ALA A 92 -1.64 -13.71 -3.20
CA ALA A 92 -2.02 -12.57 -2.37
C ALA A 92 -3.24 -11.89 -2.97
N ASP A 93 -4.25 -11.66 -2.14
CA ASP A 93 -5.48 -11.00 -2.58
C ASP A 93 -5.34 -9.48 -2.50
N VAL A 94 -6.38 -8.79 -2.94
CA VAL A 94 -6.37 -7.33 -2.97
C VAL A 94 -6.23 -6.73 -1.56
N THR A 95 -6.80 -7.37 -0.57
CA THR A 95 -6.69 -6.92 0.82
C THR A 95 -5.25 -7.01 1.32
N GLN A 96 -4.56 -8.09 0.97
CA GLN A 96 -3.15 -8.27 1.33
C GLN A 96 -2.26 -7.27 0.58
N GLU A 97 -2.56 -6.99 -0.67
CA GLU A 97 -1.85 -5.97 -1.43
C GLU A 97 -2.02 -4.59 -0.80
N ALA A 98 -3.23 -4.25 -0.40
CA ALA A 98 -3.50 -2.99 0.30
C ALA A 98 -2.78 -2.94 1.65
N ALA A 99 -2.73 -4.06 2.36
CA ALA A 99 -2.02 -4.15 3.62
C ALA A 99 -0.51 -3.92 3.44
N ALA A 100 0.07 -4.48 2.39
CA ALA A 100 1.47 -4.27 2.07
C ALA A 100 1.74 -2.78 1.80
N LEU A 101 0.86 -2.14 1.04
CA LEU A 101 0.96 -0.71 0.76
C LEU A 101 0.95 0.11 2.04
N LEU A 102 0.00 -0.15 2.92
CA LEU A 102 -0.11 0.57 4.19
C LEU A 102 1.09 0.31 5.09
N GLY A 103 1.56 -0.92 5.15
CA GLY A 103 2.71 -1.29 5.95
C GLY A 103 3.99 -0.62 5.47
N LEU A 104 4.22 -0.62 4.16
CA LEU A 104 5.37 0.03 3.56
C LEU A 104 5.35 1.54 3.81
N PHE A 105 4.18 2.14 3.62
CA PHE A 105 4.02 3.57 3.82
C PHE A 105 4.27 3.99 5.26
N ALA A 106 3.89 3.16 6.21
CA ALA A 106 4.04 3.43 7.63
C ALA A 106 5.45 3.16 8.17
N ALA A 107 6.34 2.63 7.33
CA ALA A 107 7.68 2.20 7.76
C ALA A 107 8.78 2.90 6.97
N PRO A 108 8.94 4.22 7.11
CA PRO A 108 9.96 4.95 6.35
C PRO A 108 11.39 4.55 6.71
N HIS A 109 11.59 3.90 7.84
CA HIS A 109 12.90 3.41 8.25
C HIS A 109 13.36 2.21 7.42
N TYR A 110 12.41 1.41 6.96
CA TYR A 110 12.69 0.19 6.20
C TYR A 110 12.58 0.39 4.71
N PHE A 111 11.66 1.28 4.28
CA PHE A 111 11.34 1.45 2.88
C PHE A 111 11.20 2.92 2.54
N ARG A 112 11.90 3.37 1.51
CA ARG A 112 11.77 4.72 1.01
C ARG A 112 10.62 4.79 0.02
N ARG A 113 9.79 5.79 0.18
CA ARG A 113 8.65 5.98 -0.71
C ARG A 113 9.09 6.73 -1.96
N LEU A 114 8.80 6.14 -3.12
CA LEU A 114 9.11 6.73 -4.42
C LEU A 114 7.89 7.35 -5.10
N GLY A 115 6.71 7.18 -4.51
CA GLY A 115 5.46 7.68 -5.08
C GLY A 115 4.76 6.66 -5.96
N LYS A 116 3.47 6.87 -6.19
CA LYS A 116 2.64 6.01 -7.06
C LYS A 116 2.67 4.53 -6.66
N GLY A 117 2.73 4.27 -5.35
CA GLY A 117 2.76 2.90 -4.85
C GLY A 117 4.08 2.18 -5.03
N ARG A 118 5.14 2.90 -5.37
CA ARG A 118 6.47 2.33 -5.53
C ARG A 118 7.34 2.65 -4.34
N PHE A 119 8.20 1.73 -4.01
CA PHE A 119 9.07 1.82 -2.84
C PHE A 119 10.45 1.27 -3.17
N ARG A 120 11.38 1.59 -2.30
CA ARG A 120 12.73 1.08 -2.39
C ARG A 120 13.21 0.71 -1.00
N LYS A 121 13.88 -0.42 -0.91
CA LYS A 121 14.51 -0.85 0.34
C LYS A 121 15.41 0.24 0.89
N ALA A 122 15.23 0.57 2.17
CA ALA A 122 16.16 1.48 2.84
C ALA A 122 17.54 0.81 2.94
N PRO A 123 18.62 1.59 3.06
CA PRO A 123 19.96 1.01 3.18
C PRO A 123 20.02 -0.01 4.31
N GLU A 124 20.72 -1.11 4.06
CA GLU A 124 20.89 -2.18 5.02
C GLU A 124 21.36 -1.68 6.39
N GLU A 125 22.20 -0.67 6.39
CA GLU A 125 22.73 -0.06 7.59
C GLU A 125 21.61 0.41 8.53
N ILE A 126 20.57 1.04 8.00
CA ILE A 126 19.46 1.52 8.81
C ILE A 126 18.65 0.35 9.38
N GLY A 127 18.33 -0.62 8.54
CA GLY A 127 17.59 -1.79 8.99
C GLY A 127 18.35 -2.58 10.04
N ARG A 128 19.63 -2.79 9.83
CA ARG A 128 20.48 -3.51 10.78
C ARG A 128 20.68 -2.77 12.09
N ALA A 129 20.76 -1.45 12.05
CA ALA A 129 20.87 -0.67 13.26
C ALA A 129 19.67 -0.88 14.16
N SER A 130 18.47 -0.90 13.61
CA SER A 130 17.26 -1.22 14.36
C SER A 130 17.32 -2.62 14.97
N CYS A 131 17.74 -3.60 14.19
CA CYS A 131 17.84 -4.96 14.66
C CYS A 131 18.88 -5.08 15.79
N ARG A 132 19.99 -4.41 15.65
CA ARG A 132 21.03 -4.44 16.67
C ARG A 132 20.56 -3.86 17.99
N GLU A 133 19.84 -2.79 17.95
CA GLU A 133 19.32 -2.16 19.16
C GLU A 133 18.40 -3.11 19.92
N ARG A 134 17.61 -3.89 19.20
CA ARG A 134 16.74 -4.86 19.83
C ARG A 134 17.50 -6.04 20.43
N VAL A 135 18.55 -6.44 19.78
CA VAL A 135 19.38 -7.55 20.24
C VAL A 135 20.26 -7.13 21.40
N SER A 136 20.73 -5.92 21.35
CA SER A 136 21.59 -5.38 22.39
C SER A 136 20.84 -5.07 23.65
#